data_16726589c6951bef093893e933d4d466
#
_entry.id   16726589c6951bef093893e933d4d466
#
_cell.length_a   1.000
_cell.length_b   1.000
_cell.length_c   1.000
_cell.angle_alpha   90.00
_cell.angle_beta   90.00
_cell.angle_gamma   90.00
#
_symmetry.space_group_name_H-M   'P 1'
#
loop_
_entity.id
_entity.type
_entity.pdbx_description
1 polymer ?
#
loop_
_entity_poly.entity_id
_entity_poly.type
_entity_poly.pdbx_seq_one_letter_code
_entity_poly.pdbx_strand_id
1 'polypeptide(L)'
;MSEPNFYSLKLLSVKRETESAVCITFDVPEELEEKFNFIQGQYLTLRTILKEEDIRRSYSICAGVDDNKLQVAIKHIEGGAFSSFAFQLAAGDILDVMPPQGNFHTPLSGENRKRYLCICAGSGITPMLSIIKSVLSKEPLSEVTLLYGNRNSASVMFKEDLSFVKNRYMNRFNWVNILSREEQDAEVLFGRIDNRKGDELARKGLISLRGVNEFFLCGPESMISEVSRGLRANGVDESHIHYELFYASAEDAKEVVKKHHARVKQYGGQMSEVVVTVAGRSSRFELTADGENILDAAMTNGADLPFSCKGGVCATCKARIMEGKVDMDLNHALTDQELAEGMILTCQAHPVSKKVVIDFDQL
;
A
#
# COMPACT_ATOMS: atom_id res chain seq x y z
N MET A 1 12.65 -27.73 2.04
CA MET A 1 12.86 -26.75 0.94
C MET A 1 12.15 -25.49 1.38
N SER A 2 12.81 -24.34 1.37
CA SER A 2 12.14 -23.06 1.65
C SER A 2 11.03 -22.80 0.62
N GLU A 3 9.88 -22.32 1.06
CA GLU A 3 8.81 -21.94 0.14
C GLU A 3 9.29 -20.83 -0.80
N PRO A 4 8.91 -20.83 -2.07
CA PRO A 4 9.29 -19.78 -2.99
C PRO A 4 8.59 -18.48 -2.58
N ASN A 5 9.31 -17.35 -2.65
CA ASN A 5 8.73 -16.03 -2.40
C ASN A 5 7.72 -15.63 -3.50
N PHE A 6 7.84 -16.20 -4.70
CA PHE A 6 6.98 -15.90 -5.85
C PHE A 6 6.37 -17.18 -6.43
N TYR A 7 5.14 -17.07 -6.85
CA TYR A 7 4.37 -18.10 -7.54
C TYR A 7 3.96 -17.59 -8.91
N SER A 8 4.16 -18.41 -9.94
CA SER A 8 3.76 -18.07 -11.32
C SER A 8 2.25 -18.26 -11.46
N LEU A 9 1.49 -17.18 -11.54
CA LEU A 9 0.04 -17.21 -11.74
C LEU A 9 -0.32 -16.80 -13.17
N LYS A 10 -1.24 -17.54 -13.77
CA LYS A 10 -1.82 -17.22 -15.08
C LYS A 10 -2.83 -16.07 -14.94
N LEU A 11 -2.87 -15.20 -15.94
CA LEU A 11 -3.87 -14.14 -16.00
C LEU A 11 -5.17 -14.68 -16.60
N LEU A 12 -6.24 -14.68 -15.80
CA LEU A 12 -7.57 -15.05 -16.25
C LEU A 12 -8.16 -13.98 -17.18
N SER A 13 -7.94 -12.70 -16.84
CA SER A 13 -8.36 -11.58 -17.68
C SER A 13 -7.50 -10.34 -17.44
N VAL A 14 -7.35 -9.54 -18.51
CA VAL A 14 -6.80 -8.18 -18.45
C VAL A 14 -7.79 -7.26 -19.14
N LYS A 15 -8.36 -6.31 -18.41
CA LYS A 15 -9.40 -5.39 -18.91
C LYS A 15 -8.97 -3.95 -18.77
N ARG A 16 -9.30 -3.12 -19.75
CA ARG A 16 -9.16 -1.67 -19.62
C ARG A 16 -10.21 -1.15 -18.64
N GLU A 17 -9.73 -0.55 -17.56
CA GLU A 17 -10.59 0.07 -16.53
C GLU A 17 -10.87 1.54 -16.89
N THR A 18 -9.83 2.24 -17.35
CA THR A 18 -9.88 3.59 -17.93
C THR A 18 -8.84 3.66 -19.05
N GLU A 19 -8.75 4.79 -19.77
CA GLU A 19 -7.64 4.99 -20.72
C GLU A 19 -6.27 4.78 -20.10
N SER A 20 -6.12 5.12 -18.82
CA SER A 20 -4.84 5.08 -18.10
C SER A 20 -4.75 3.97 -17.03
N ALA A 21 -5.66 3.02 -17.00
CA ALA A 21 -5.63 1.93 -16.02
C ALA A 21 -6.07 0.60 -16.62
N VAL A 22 -5.43 -0.49 -16.19
CA VAL A 22 -5.80 -1.86 -16.49
C VAL A 22 -6.12 -2.63 -15.23
N CYS A 23 -7.09 -3.52 -15.30
CA CYS A 23 -7.48 -4.42 -14.22
C CYS A 23 -7.10 -5.85 -14.59
N ILE A 24 -6.34 -6.53 -13.73
CA ILE A 24 -5.81 -7.87 -13.94
C ILE A 24 -6.47 -8.82 -12.94
N THR A 25 -7.04 -9.91 -13.43
CA THR A 25 -7.58 -10.99 -12.60
C THR A 25 -6.69 -12.21 -12.77
N PHE A 26 -6.27 -12.79 -11.66
CA PHE A 26 -5.40 -13.96 -11.62
C PHE A 26 -6.24 -15.26 -11.56
N ASP A 27 -5.73 -16.29 -12.20
CA ASP A 27 -6.18 -17.67 -12.08
C ASP A 27 -5.34 -18.31 -10.97
N VAL A 28 -5.95 -18.51 -9.80
CA VAL A 28 -5.27 -19.10 -8.64
C VAL A 28 -5.58 -20.59 -8.64
N PRO A 29 -4.56 -21.47 -8.84
CA PRO A 29 -4.75 -22.92 -8.75
C PRO A 29 -5.24 -23.35 -7.36
N GLU A 30 -6.05 -24.41 -7.29
CA GLU A 30 -6.64 -24.93 -6.06
C GLU A 30 -5.61 -25.17 -4.93
N GLU A 31 -4.43 -25.70 -5.31
CA GLU A 31 -3.32 -25.95 -4.38
C GLU A 31 -2.67 -24.66 -3.79
N LEU A 32 -2.95 -23.51 -4.37
CA LEU A 32 -2.46 -22.20 -3.93
C LEU A 32 -3.53 -21.32 -3.28
N GLU A 33 -4.81 -21.73 -3.29
CA GLU A 33 -5.91 -20.93 -2.75
C GLU A 33 -5.66 -20.46 -1.31
N GLU A 34 -5.20 -21.36 -0.45
CA GLU A 34 -4.89 -21.03 0.95
C GLU A 34 -3.84 -19.94 1.09
N LYS A 35 -2.81 -19.96 0.21
CA LYS A 35 -1.72 -18.98 0.21
C LYS A 35 -2.13 -17.62 -0.36
N PHE A 36 -3.12 -17.61 -1.25
CA PHE A 36 -3.63 -16.41 -1.89
C PHE A 36 -4.96 -15.91 -1.29
N ASN A 37 -5.42 -16.53 -0.19
CA ASN A 37 -6.46 -15.92 0.64
C ASN A 37 -5.98 -14.58 1.17
N PHE A 38 -6.82 -13.56 1.08
CA PHE A 38 -6.44 -12.21 1.46
C PHE A 38 -7.42 -11.59 2.45
N ILE A 39 -6.92 -10.61 3.18
CA ILE A 39 -7.70 -9.69 4.00
C ILE A 39 -7.92 -8.42 3.18
N GLN A 40 -9.09 -7.78 3.28
CA GLN A 40 -9.41 -6.54 2.58
C GLN A 40 -8.34 -5.46 2.84
N GLY A 41 -7.92 -4.76 1.80
CA GLY A 41 -6.88 -3.72 1.88
C GLY A 41 -5.43 -4.23 1.74
N GLN A 42 -5.22 -5.54 1.62
CA GLN A 42 -3.90 -6.10 1.30
C GLN A 42 -3.53 -5.86 -0.17
N TYR A 43 -2.25 -6.05 -0.49
CA TYR A 43 -1.68 -5.91 -1.82
C TYR A 43 -0.94 -7.18 -2.27
N LEU A 44 -0.69 -7.29 -3.57
CA LEU A 44 0.21 -8.27 -4.19
C LEU A 44 1.48 -7.57 -4.66
N THR A 45 2.63 -8.24 -4.48
CA THR A 45 3.86 -7.85 -5.16
C THR A 45 3.99 -8.67 -6.44
N LEU A 46 3.99 -7.97 -7.57
CA LEU A 46 4.14 -8.55 -8.91
C LEU A 46 5.59 -8.39 -9.37
N ARG A 47 6.13 -9.42 -10.03
CA ARG A 47 7.50 -9.43 -10.56
C ARG A 47 7.48 -9.74 -12.05
N THR A 48 8.38 -9.10 -12.77
CA THR A 48 8.71 -9.41 -14.17
C THR A 48 10.17 -9.05 -14.46
N ILE A 49 10.73 -9.65 -15.49
CA ILE A 49 12.08 -9.31 -15.96
C ILE A 49 11.94 -8.44 -17.21
N LEU A 50 12.40 -7.20 -17.17
CA LEU A 50 12.41 -6.28 -18.30
C LEU A 50 13.84 -5.82 -18.56
N LYS A 51 14.34 -6.03 -19.76
CA LYS A 51 15.71 -5.66 -20.16
C LYS A 51 16.78 -6.18 -19.18
N GLU A 52 16.62 -7.44 -18.76
CA GLU A 52 17.48 -8.12 -17.78
C GLU A 52 17.39 -7.59 -16.34
N GLU A 53 16.50 -6.63 -16.06
CA GLU A 53 16.26 -6.10 -14.72
C GLU A 53 15.06 -6.78 -14.05
N ASP A 54 15.23 -7.22 -12.80
CA ASP A 54 14.15 -7.73 -11.94
C ASP A 54 13.30 -6.55 -11.42
N ILE A 55 12.11 -6.40 -11.99
CA ILE A 55 11.19 -5.31 -11.66
C ILE A 55 10.07 -5.86 -10.78
N ARG A 56 9.99 -5.38 -9.54
CA ARG A 56 8.95 -5.75 -8.56
C ARG A 56 8.14 -4.52 -8.18
N ARG A 57 6.80 -4.65 -8.17
CA ARG A 57 5.89 -3.56 -7.77
C ARG A 57 4.69 -4.12 -7.00
N SER A 58 4.30 -3.39 -5.95
CA SER A 58 3.10 -3.69 -5.16
C SER A 58 1.86 -3.01 -5.74
N TYR A 59 0.76 -3.75 -5.79
CA TYR A 59 -0.55 -3.27 -6.21
C TYR A 59 -1.63 -3.80 -5.28
N SER A 60 -2.42 -2.89 -4.71
CA SER A 60 -3.48 -3.25 -3.78
C SER A 60 -4.53 -4.12 -4.46
N ILE A 61 -5.01 -5.14 -3.76
CA ILE A 61 -6.12 -5.97 -4.18
C ILE A 61 -7.37 -5.11 -4.22
N CYS A 62 -8.13 -5.19 -5.33
CA CYS A 62 -9.35 -4.41 -5.54
C CYS A 62 -10.62 -5.26 -5.55
N ALA A 63 -10.52 -6.54 -5.21
CA ALA A 63 -11.64 -7.44 -4.99
C ALA A 63 -12.07 -7.44 -3.53
N GLY A 64 -13.35 -7.65 -3.24
CA GLY A 64 -13.84 -7.97 -1.90
C GLY A 64 -13.52 -9.42 -1.52
N VAL A 65 -13.42 -9.72 -0.23
CA VAL A 65 -13.08 -11.07 0.26
C VAL A 65 -14.10 -12.16 -0.14
N ASP A 66 -15.30 -11.76 -0.51
CA ASP A 66 -16.37 -12.67 -0.99
C ASP A 66 -16.53 -12.65 -2.52
N ASP A 67 -15.68 -11.95 -3.24
CA ASP A 67 -15.79 -11.85 -4.72
C ASP A 67 -15.27 -13.12 -5.44
N ASN A 68 -14.67 -14.07 -4.73
CA ASN A 68 -14.06 -15.29 -5.26
C ASN A 68 -13.11 -15.02 -6.43
N LYS A 69 -12.33 -13.97 -6.34
CA LYS A 69 -11.34 -13.59 -7.34
C LYS A 69 -10.18 -12.83 -6.71
N LEU A 70 -8.99 -13.06 -7.24
CA LEU A 70 -7.80 -12.29 -6.93
C LEU A 70 -7.57 -11.27 -8.04
N GLN A 71 -7.63 -9.97 -7.71
CA GLN A 71 -7.66 -8.91 -8.71
C GLN A 71 -6.89 -7.69 -8.23
N VAL A 72 -6.09 -7.09 -9.13
CA VAL A 72 -5.42 -5.81 -8.91
C VAL A 72 -5.69 -4.86 -10.08
N ALA A 73 -5.55 -3.56 -9.85
CA ALA A 73 -5.59 -2.59 -10.94
C ALA A 73 -4.33 -1.73 -10.96
N ILE A 74 -3.80 -1.53 -12.16
CA ILE A 74 -2.54 -0.86 -12.41
C ILE A 74 -2.82 0.38 -13.24
N LYS A 75 -2.55 1.54 -12.63
CA LYS A 75 -2.62 2.82 -13.32
C LYS A 75 -1.28 3.12 -13.98
N HIS A 76 -1.30 3.52 -15.24
CA HIS A 76 -0.12 3.93 -16.00
C HIS A 76 0.54 5.15 -15.36
N ILE A 77 1.84 5.06 -15.19
CA ILE A 77 2.73 6.14 -14.76
C ILE A 77 3.69 6.41 -15.90
N GLU A 78 3.78 7.64 -16.34
CA GLU A 78 4.73 8.06 -17.38
C GLU A 78 6.17 7.72 -16.95
N GLY A 79 6.90 7.01 -17.81
CA GLY A 79 8.24 6.50 -17.49
C GLY A 79 8.27 5.28 -16.55
N GLY A 80 7.13 4.82 -16.04
CA GLY A 80 7.06 3.65 -15.15
C GLY A 80 7.20 2.34 -15.92
N ALA A 81 8.29 1.59 -15.68
CA ALA A 81 8.59 0.36 -16.41
C ALA A 81 7.48 -0.69 -16.26
N PHE A 82 7.11 -1.05 -15.03
CA PHE A 82 6.07 -2.07 -14.78
C PHE A 82 4.69 -1.62 -15.25
N SER A 83 4.30 -0.37 -14.98
CA SER A 83 2.98 0.12 -15.38
C SER A 83 2.81 0.19 -16.90
N SER A 84 3.87 0.49 -17.65
CA SER A 84 3.86 0.44 -19.12
C SER A 84 3.79 -1.00 -19.65
N PHE A 85 4.53 -1.93 -19.02
CA PHE A 85 4.47 -3.36 -19.33
C PHE A 85 3.08 -3.95 -19.06
N ALA A 86 2.43 -3.58 -17.97
CA ALA A 86 1.09 -4.07 -17.61
C ALA A 86 0.03 -3.80 -18.70
N PHE A 87 0.23 -2.76 -19.51
CA PHE A 87 -0.65 -2.44 -20.64
C PHE A 87 -0.46 -3.32 -21.88
N GLN A 88 0.58 -4.14 -21.90
CA GLN A 88 0.87 -5.10 -22.97
C GLN A 88 0.40 -6.52 -22.62
N LEU A 89 0.03 -6.76 -21.36
CA LEU A 89 -0.44 -8.05 -20.88
C LEU A 89 -1.80 -8.43 -21.46
N ALA A 90 -2.01 -9.72 -21.63
CA ALA A 90 -3.24 -10.33 -22.12
C ALA A 90 -3.66 -11.52 -21.24
N ALA A 91 -4.92 -11.94 -21.37
CA ALA A 91 -5.38 -13.19 -20.77
C ALA A 91 -4.53 -14.37 -21.26
N GLY A 92 -4.10 -15.21 -20.35
CA GLY A 92 -3.21 -16.34 -20.61
C GLY A 92 -1.73 -16.09 -20.33
N ASP A 93 -1.29 -14.83 -20.23
CA ASP A 93 0.06 -14.49 -19.78
C ASP A 93 0.29 -14.97 -18.34
N ILE A 94 1.56 -15.08 -17.96
CA ILE A 94 1.98 -15.52 -16.63
C ILE A 94 2.75 -14.38 -15.96
N LEU A 95 2.43 -14.13 -14.70
CA LEU A 95 3.20 -13.22 -13.83
C LEU A 95 3.64 -13.94 -12.56
N ASP A 96 4.80 -13.57 -12.07
CA ASP A 96 5.25 -13.98 -10.74
C ASP A 96 4.63 -13.08 -9.69
N VAL A 97 3.98 -13.69 -8.71
CA VAL A 97 3.17 -13.01 -7.68
C VAL A 97 3.58 -13.51 -6.30
N MET A 98 3.84 -12.59 -5.36
CA MET A 98 3.95 -12.94 -3.94
C MET A 98 2.55 -13.07 -3.31
N PRO A 99 2.39 -13.95 -2.30
CA PRO A 99 1.17 -13.99 -1.51
C PRO A 99 0.77 -12.61 -0.97
N PRO A 100 -0.53 -12.41 -0.65
CA PRO A 100 -1.05 -11.15 -0.15
C PRO A 100 -0.32 -10.67 1.11
N GLN A 101 -0.03 -9.37 1.18
CA GLN A 101 0.65 -8.70 2.29
C GLN A 101 0.00 -7.35 2.57
N GLY A 102 0.31 -6.75 3.72
CA GLY A 102 -0.12 -5.39 4.08
C GLY A 102 -1.05 -5.35 5.28
N ASN A 103 -1.06 -4.19 5.95
CA ASN A 103 -1.76 -3.94 7.22
C ASN A 103 -2.85 -2.86 7.10
N PHE A 104 -3.23 -2.49 5.88
CA PHE A 104 -4.23 -1.44 5.64
C PHE A 104 -5.66 -1.98 5.78
N HIS A 105 -5.97 -2.51 6.96
CA HIS A 105 -7.27 -3.14 7.25
C HIS A 105 -7.63 -3.07 8.74
N THR A 106 -8.88 -3.34 9.04
CA THR A 106 -9.38 -3.59 10.40
C THR A 106 -10.09 -4.94 10.44
N PRO A 107 -10.13 -5.62 11.59
CA PRO A 107 -10.88 -6.87 11.73
C PRO A 107 -12.36 -6.67 11.45
N LEU A 108 -12.95 -7.54 10.63
CA LEU A 108 -14.37 -7.54 10.31
C LEU A 108 -15.13 -8.54 11.20
N SER A 109 -16.36 -8.19 11.59
CA SER A 109 -17.26 -9.07 12.32
C SER A 109 -18.71 -8.79 11.94
N GLY A 110 -19.52 -9.84 11.80
CA GLY A 110 -20.96 -9.71 11.56
C GLY A 110 -21.73 -8.98 12.67
N GLU A 111 -21.13 -8.84 13.84
CA GLU A 111 -21.69 -8.12 14.98
C GLU A 111 -21.35 -6.61 15.01
N ASN A 112 -20.41 -6.20 14.19
CA ASN A 112 -19.98 -4.80 14.10
C ASN A 112 -21.14 -3.90 13.65
N ARG A 113 -21.20 -2.70 14.27
CA ARG A 113 -22.10 -1.60 13.93
C ARG A 113 -21.28 -0.33 13.76
N LYS A 114 -20.36 -0.36 12.81
CA LYS A 114 -19.38 0.70 12.60
C LYS A 114 -19.81 1.64 11.46
N ARG A 115 -19.32 2.87 11.54
CA ARG A 115 -19.32 3.81 10.45
C ARG A 115 -17.88 3.96 9.94
N TYR A 116 -17.70 3.75 8.67
CA TYR A 116 -16.42 3.86 7.98
C TYR A 116 -16.43 5.09 7.08
N LEU A 117 -15.37 5.89 7.13
CA LEU A 117 -15.14 6.96 6.18
C LEU A 117 -13.87 6.66 5.38
N CYS A 118 -14.06 6.31 4.11
CA CYS A 118 -13.00 6.06 3.15
C CYS A 118 -12.76 7.34 2.33
N ILE A 119 -11.53 7.85 2.33
CA ILE A 119 -11.13 9.05 1.58
C ILE A 119 -9.99 8.68 0.65
N CYS A 120 -10.20 8.78 -0.66
CA CYS A 120 -9.17 8.43 -1.61
C CYS A 120 -9.13 9.33 -2.82
N ALA A 121 -8.01 9.25 -3.58
CA ALA A 121 -7.89 9.93 -4.86
C ALA A 121 -7.17 9.05 -5.90
N GLY A 122 -7.69 9.08 -7.13
CA GLY A 122 -7.12 8.34 -8.27
C GLY A 122 -7.03 6.84 -8.01
N SER A 123 -5.82 6.27 -8.14
CA SER A 123 -5.58 4.83 -7.91
C SER A 123 -5.70 4.39 -6.44
N GLY A 124 -5.75 5.33 -5.48
CA GLY A 124 -6.03 5.00 -4.07
C GLY A 124 -7.40 4.35 -3.84
N ILE A 125 -8.23 4.29 -4.87
CA ILE A 125 -9.50 3.53 -4.84
C ILE A 125 -9.28 2.02 -4.77
N THR A 126 -8.12 1.48 -5.19
CA THR A 126 -7.90 0.03 -5.26
C THR A 126 -8.06 -0.67 -3.90
N PRO A 127 -7.35 -0.30 -2.83
CA PRO A 127 -7.58 -0.90 -1.52
C PRO A 127 -8.95 -0.51 -0.94
N MET A 128 -9.43 0.71 -1.23
CA MET A 128 -10.73 1.16 -0.74
C MET A 128 -11.88 0.30 -1.28
N LEU A 129 -11.83 -0.08 -2.56
CA LEU A 129 -12.87 -0.93 -3.15
C LEU A 129 -12.92 -2.30 -2.47
N SER A 130 -11.76 -2.89 -2.16
CA SER A 130 -11.64 -4.13 -1.40
C SER A 130 -12.28 -3.98 0.00
N ILE A 131 -11.92 -2.92 0.73
CA ILE A 131 -12.45 -2.62 2.06
C ILE A 131 -13.97 -2.40 2.01
N ILE A 132 -14.45 -1.55 1.10
CA ILE A 132 -15.87 -1.22 0.96
C ILE A 132 -16.71 -2.47 0.68
N LYS A 133 -16.31 -3.27 -0.31
CA LYS A 133 -17.01 -4.51 -0.67
C LYS A 133 -17.05 -5.48 0.51
N SER A 134 -15.92 -5.67 1.18
CA SER A 134 -15.77 -6.61 2.29
C SER A 134 -16.55 -6.18 3.54
N VAL A 135 -16.47 -4.90 3.93
CA VAL A 135 -17.26 -4.35 5.03
C VAL A 135 -18.76 -4.54 4.76
N LEU A 136 -19.23 -4.13 3.58
CA LEU A 136 -20.66 -4.18 3.27
C LEU A 136 -21.20 -5.60 3.16
N SER A 137 -20.37 -6.59 2.82
CA SER A 137 -20.76 -8.00 2.77
C SER A 137 -20.69 -8.69 4.13
N LYS A 138 -19.62 -8.44 4.92
CA LYS A 138 -19.38 -9.13 6.21
C LYS A 138 -20.06 -8.47 7.40
N GLU A 139 -20.32 -7.16 7.33
CA GLU A 139 -20.87 -6.38 8.44
C GLU A 139 -22.26 -5.81 8.08
N PRO A 140 -23.34 -6.57 8.27
CA PRO A 140 -24.69 -6.19 7.81
C PRO A 140 -25.24 -4.92 8.49
N LEU A 141 -24.68 -4.51 9.63
CA LEU A 141 -25.13 -3.37 10.42
C LEU A 141 -24.20 -2.13 10.29
N SER A 142 -23.11 -2.27 9.54
CA SER A 142 -22.14 -1.18 9.32
C SER A 142 -22.46 -0.37 8.07
N GLU A 143 -22.03 0.89 8.08
CA GLU A 143 -22.22 1.87 7.01
C GLU A 143 -20.85 2.35 6.49
N VAL A 144 -20.76 2.63 5.21
CA VAL A 144 -19.54 3.14 4.57
C VAL A 144 -19.87 4.43 3.80
N THR A 145 -19.07 5.46 4.03
CA THR A 145 -19.03 6.67 3.18
C THR A 145 -17.70 6.71 2.43
N LEU A 146 -17.77 6.84 1.11
CA LEU A 146 -16.61 7.03 0.24
C LEU A 146 -16.57 8.48 -0.25
N LEU A 147 -15.47 9.18 0.05
CA LEU A 147 -15.10 10.45 -0.58
C LEU A 147 -14.00 10.16 -1.60
N TYR A 148 -14.30 10.31 -2.89
CA TYR A 148 -13.41 9.91 -3.97
C TYR A 148 -13.04 11.07 -4.89
N GLY A 149 -11.76 11.46 -4.86
CA GLY A 149 -11.19 12.54 -5.68
C GLY A 149 -10.63 12.06 -7.01
N ASN A 150 -10.99 12.74 -8.10
CA ASN A 150 -10.45 12.48 -9.43
C ASN A 150 -10.19 13.78 -10.21
N ARG A 151 -9.53 13.69 -11.37
CA ARG A 151 -9.36 14.85 -12.24
C ARG A 151 -10.66 15.20 -12.97
N ASN A 152 -11.27 14.20 -13.57
CA ASN A 152 -12.51 14.28 -14.33
C ASN A 152 -13.26 12.94 -14.28
N SER A 153 -14.48 12.89 -14.80
CA SER A 153 -15.35 11.72 -14.81
C SER A 153 -14.76 10.52 -15.56
N ALA A 154 -14.01 10.76 -16.65
CA ALA A 154 -13.36 9.71 -17.44
C ALA A 154 -12.19 9.03 -16.71
N SER A 155 -11.61 9.70 -15.70
CA SER A 155 -10.51 9.18 -14.88
C SER A 155 -10.96 8.41 -13.63
N VAL A 156 -12.27 8.31 -13.37
CA VAL A 156 -12.85 7.58 -12.22
C VAL A 156 -12.75 6.09 -12.48
N MET A 157 -11.82 5.44 -11.76
CA MET A 157 -11.69 3.98 -11.80
C MET A 157 -12.83 3.31 -11.03
N PHE A 158 -13.26 2.13 -11.49
CA PHE A 158 -14.29 1.29 -10.88
C PHE A 158 -15.66 1.96 -10.73
N LYS A 159 -15.99 2.86 -11.66
CA LYS A 159 -17.26 3.58 -11.65
C LYS A 159 -18.47 2.63 -11.69
N GLU A 160 -18.38 1.58 -12.52
CA GLU A 160 -19.44 0.56 -12.63
C GLU A 160 -19.55 -0.28 -11.37
N ASP A 161 -18.40 -0.75 -10.82
CA ASP A 161 -18.37 -1.49 -9.55
C ASP A 161 -18.96 -0.67 -8.40
N LEU A 162 -18.55 0.60 -8.26
CA LEU A 162 -19.08 1.51 -7.23
C LEU A 162 -20.57 1.75 -7.40
N SER A 163 -21.04 1.89 -8.63
CA SER A 163 -22.48 2.02 -8.94
C SER A 163 -23.24 0.75 -8.56
N PHE A 164 -22.69 -0.43 -8.87
CA PHE A 164 -23.28 -1.71 -8.47
C PHE A 164 -23.33 -1.84 -6.95
N VAL A 165 -22.24 -1.53 -6.24
CA VAL A 165 -22.20 -1.54 -4.76
C VAL A 165 -23.23 -0.56 -4.19
N LYS A 166 -23.34 0.66 -4.78
CA LYS A 166 -24.32 1.66 -4.36
C LYS A 166 -25.76 1.15 -4.51
N ASN A 167 -26.08 0.51 -5.63
CA ASN A 167 -27.42 -0.04 -5.89
C ASN A 167 -27.73 -1.19 -4.92
N ARG A 168 -26.75 -2.07 -4.65
CA ARG A 168 -26.93 -3.22 -3.76
C ARG A 168 -27.06 -2.83 -2.29
N TYR A 169 -26.34 -1.79 -1.84
CA TYR A 169 -26.26 -1.36 -0.45
C TYR A 169 -26.71 0.09 -0.26
N MET A 170 -27.77 0.49 -0.96
CA MET A 170 -28.24 1.88 -1.09
C MET A 170 -28.31 2.66 0.23
N ASN A 171 -28.77 2.02 1.33
CA ASN A 171 -28.94 2.66 2.64
C ASN A 171 -27.68 2.61 3.51
N ARG A 172 -26.66 1.86 3.11
CA ARG A 172 -25.43 1.64 3.90
C ARG A 172 -24.16 2.10 3.20
N PHE A 173 -24.25 2.46 1.93
CA PHE A 173 -23.13 2.98 1.15
C PHE A 173 -23.45 4.35 0.60
N ASN A 174 -22.67 5.35 1.02
CA ASN A 174 -22.69 6.69 0.46
C ASN A 174 -21.41 6.95 -0.35
N TRP A 175 -21.56 7.52 -1.56
CA TRP A 175 -20.43 7.84 -2.44
C TRP A 175 -20.50 9.28 -2.89
N VAL A 176 -19.49 10.07 -2.50
CA VAL A 176 -19.31 11.47 -2.88
C VAL A 176 -18.10 11.57 -3.80
N ASN A 177 -18.31 12.02 -5.03
CA ASN A 177 -17.28 12.14 -6.04
C ASN A 177 -16.85 13.61 -6.18
N ILE A 178 -15.56 13.90 -6.07
CA ILE A 178 -14.95 15.23 -6.18
C ILE A 178 -14.10 15.29 -7.45
N LEU A 179 -14.36 16.26 -8.32
CA LEU A 179 -13.63 16.43 -9.57
C LEU A 179 -12.81 17.72 -9.54
N SER A 180 -11.51 17.63 -9.81
CA SER A 180 -10.61 18.78 -9.70
C SER A 180 -10.39 19.55 -11.01
N ARG A 181 -10.86 19.02 -12.15
CA ARG A 181 -10.70 19.62 -13.48
C ARG A 181 -11.97 19.54 -14.33
N GLU A 182 -13.08 19.18 -13.74
CA GLU A 182 -14.39 19.10 -14.39
C GLU A 182 -15.43 19.66 -13.43
N GLU A 183 -16.14 20.68 -13.85
CA GLU A 183 -17.21 21.30 -13.08
C GLU A 183 -18.39 20.35 -12.95
N GLN A 184 -19.06 20.40 -11.81
CA GLN A 184 -20.26 19.63 -11.50
C GLN A 184 -21.39 20.58 -11.12
N ASP A 185 -22.64 20.12 -11.14
CA ASP A 185 -23.82 20.95 -10.81
C ASP A 185 -23.74 21.60 -9.43
N ALA A 186 -23.02 20.98 -8.49
CA ALA A 186 -22.79 21.52 -7.16
C ALA A 186 -21.31 21.95 -7.03
N GLU A 187 -21.06 23.24 -6.84
CA GLU A 187 -19.72 23.82 -6.67
C GLU A 187 -18.89 23.12 -5.57
N VAL A 188 -19.54 22.67 -4.51
CA VAL A 188 -18.90 21.94 -3.39
C VAL A 188 -18.22 20.64 -3.84
N LEU A 189 -18.63 20.05 -4.95
CA LEU A 189 -18.06 18.82 -5.53
C LEU A 189 -16.89 19.10 -6.48
N PHE A 190 -16.53 20.37 -6.71
CA PHE A 190 -15.38 20.77 -7.50
C PHE A 190 -14.16 21.04 -6.63
N GLY A 191 -12.97 20.66 -7.11
CA GLY A 191 -11.67 20.94 -6.49
C GLY A 191 -10.89 19.71 -6.03
N ARG A 192 -9.95 19.92 -5.13
CA ARG A 192 -9.15 18.86 -4.51
C ARG A 192 -9.67 18.54 -3.12
N ILE A 193 -9.45 17.30 -2.68
CA ILE A 193 -9.70 16.92 -1.30
C ILE A 193 -8.55 17.45 -0.45
N ASP A 194 -8.86 18.36 0.45
CA ASP A 194 -8.01 18.93 1.49
C ASP A 194 -8.86 19.17 2.76
N ASN A 195 -8.28 19.74 3.81
CA ASN A 195 -9.01 20.04 5.05
C ASN A 195 -10.18 20.98 4.83
N ARG A 196 -10.00 22.03 4.01
CA ARG A 196 -11.05 23.02 3.75
C ARG A 196 -12.23 22.38 3.03
N LYS A 197 -11.94 21.49 2.06
CA LYS A 197 -12.95 20.73 1.34
C LYS A 197 -13.68 19.77 2.26
N GLY A 198 -12.96 19.11 3.19
CA GLY A 198 -13.55 18.26 4.22
C GLY A 198 -14.54 19.03 5.10
N ASP A 199 -14.15 20.20 5.60
CA ASP A 199 -15.02 21.09 6.41
C ASP A 199 -16.23 21.58 5.62
N GLU A 200 -16.05 21.91 4.34
CA GLU A 200 -17.14 22.34 3.47
C GLU A 200 -18.17 21.22 3.27
N LEU A 201 -17.72 20.01 2.95
CA LEU A 201 -18.57 18.84 2.76
C LEU A 201 -19.32 18.47 4.05
N ALA A 202 -18.66 18.57 5.20
CA ALA A 202 -19.29 18.32 6.50
C ALA A 202 -20.38 19.37 6.82
N ARG A 203 -20.09 20.64 6.59
CA ARG A 203 -21.09 21.74 6.78
C ARG A 203 -22.29 21.61 5.86
N LYS A 204 -22.10 21.07 4.64
CA LYS A 204 -23.18 20.80 3.68
C LYS A 204 -23.91 19.48 3.93
N GLY A 205 -23.48 18.69 4.93
CA GLY A 205 -24.10 17.42 5.29
C GLY A 205 -23.82 16.28 4.30
N LEU A 206 -22.83 16.44 3.42
CA LEU A 206 -22.45 15.38 2.45
C LEU A 206 -21.59 14.30 3.09
N ILE A 207 -20.84 14.64 4.14
CA ILE A 207 -20.11 13.70 5.00
C ILE A 207 -20.40 14.06 6.46
N SER A 208 -20.17 13.11 7.38
CA SER A 208 -20.24 13.35 8.81
C SER A 208 -19.06 12.69 9.50
N LEU A 209 -18.34 13.40 10.34
CA LEU A 209 -17.31 12.84 11.20
C LEU A 209 -17.90 12.24 12.49
N ARG A 210 -19.13 12.68 12.86
CA ARG A 210 -19.77 12.22 14.10
C ARG A 210 -20.14 10.75 14.04
N GLY A 211 -19.59 9.98 14.97
CA GLY A 211 -19.86 8.56 15.11
C GLY A 211 -19.16 7.69 14.05
N VAL A 212 -18.20 8.24 13.30
CA VAL A 212 -17.29 7.43 12.47
C VAL A 212 -16.31 6.73 13.40
N ASN A 213 -16.16 5.43 13.18
CA ASN A 213 -15.31 4.55 13.98
C ASN A 213 -13.93 4.35 13.32
N GLU A 214 -13.88 4.28 11.99
CA GLU A 214 -12.66 3.99 11.26
C GLU A 214 -12.54 4.92 10.04
N PHE A 215 -11.35 5.48 9.85
CA PHE A 215 -11.01 6.37 8.75
C PHE A 215 -9.91 5.72 7.90
N PHE A 216 -10.17 5.54 6.61
CA PHE A 216 -9.20 4.99 5.66
C PHE A 216 -8.81 6.04 4.64
N LEU A 217 -7.51 6.31 4.48
CA LEU A 217 -6.96 7.33 3.60
C LEU A 217 -5.99 6.70 2.60
N CYS A 218 -6.20 6.92 1.28
CA CYS A 218 -5.25 6.46 0.26
C CYS A 218 -5.25 7.39 -0.96
N GLY A 219 -4.09 7.88 -1.35
CA GLY A 219 -3.94 8.81 -2.47
C GLY A 219 -2.63 9.60 -2.40
N PRO A 220 -2.59 10.82 -2.98
CA PRO A 220 -1.43 11.69 -2.88
C PRO A 220 -1.07 12.00 -1.42
N GLU A 221 0.21 11.97 -1.10
CA GLU A 221 0.72 12.20 0.25
C GLU A 221 0.22 13.52 0.86
N SER A 222 0.24 14.61 0.08
CA SER A 222 -0.27 15.90 0.54
C SER A 222 -1.75 15.83 0.98
N MET A 223 -2.58 15.07 0.28
CA MET A 223 -3.97 14.82 0.68
C MET A 223 -4.03 14.04 1.99
N ILE A 224 -3.28 12.94 2.10
CA ILE A 224 -3.25 12.11 3.32
C ILE A 224 -2.79 12.93 4.52
N SER A 225 -1.67 13.65 4.40
CA SER A 225 -1.12 14.49 5.46
C SER A 225 -2.09 15.57 5.92
N GLU A 226 -2.70 16.32 4.98
CA GLU A 226 -3.64 17.38 5.31
C GLU A 226 -4.92 16.84 5.95
N VAL A 227 -5.51 15.79 5.38
CA VAL A 227 -6.73 15.17 5.90
C VAL A 227 -6.49 14.55 7.28
N SER A 228 -5.39 13.80 7.47
CA SER A 228 -5.03 13.22 8.78
C SER A 228 -4.87 14.31 9.85
N ARG A 229 -4.19 15.42 9.51
CA ARG A 229 -4.05 16.57 10.42
C ARG A 229 -5.43 17.19 10.77
N GLY A 230 -6.32 17.32 9.78
CA GLY A 230 -7.67 17.83 9.99
C GLY A 230 -8.51 16.91 10.87
N LEU A 231 -8.44 15.59 10.66
CA LEU A 231 -9.15 14.62 11.50
C LEU A 231 -8.67 14.69 12.96
N ARG A 232 -7.35 14.72 13.21
CA ARG A 232 -6.78 14.89 14.54
C ARG A 232 -7.20 16.22 15.19
N ALA A 233 -7.20 17.32 14.44
CA ALA A 233 -7.66 18.63 14.92
C ALA A 233 -9.16 18.62 15.31
N ASN A 234 -9.97 17.76 14.72
CA ASN A 234 -11.37 17.51 15.06
C ASN A 234 -11.57 16.43 16.14
N GLY A 235 -10.50 16.01 16.83
CA GLY A 235 -10.55 15.08 17.96
C GLY A 235 -10.64 13.61 17.60
N VAL A 236 -10.32 13.23 16.35
CA VAL A 236 -10.22 11.82 15.97
C VAL A 236 -8.91 11.25 16.52
N ASP A 237 -9.01 10.12 17.23
CA ASP A 237 -7.86 9.40 17.74
C ASP A 237 -7.06 8.80 16.58
N GLU A 238 -5.73 8.88 16.66
CA GLU A 238 -4.82 8.42 15.61
C GLU A 238 -4.95 6.92 15.33
N SER A 239 -5.27 6.12 16.35
CA SER A 239 -5.49 4.68 16.22
C SER A 239 -6.66 4.29 15.30
N HIS A 240 -7.55 5.23 15.00
CA HIS A 240 -8.69 5.06 14.08
C HIS A 240 -8.41 5.63 12.68
N ILE A 241 -7.23 6.21 12.45
CA ILE A 241 -6.84 6.78 11.16
C ILE A 241 -5.84 5.85 10.48
N HIS A 242 -6.31 5.10 9.50
CA HIS A 242 -5.50 4.18 8.68
C HIS A 242 -5.14 4.86 7.37
N TYR A 243 -3.88 4.77 6.94
CA TYR A 243 -3.48 5.32 5.65
C TYR A 243 -2.49 4.40 4.92
N GLU A 244 -2.53 4.44 3.60
CA GLU A 244 -1.59 3.74 2.73
C GLU A 244 -1.02 4.71 1.70
N LEU A 245 0.31 4.73 1.57
CA LEU A 245 1.08 5.50 0.59
C LEU A 245 1.57 4.57 -0.53
N PHE A 246 1.47 5.03 -1.78
CA PHE A 246 1.96 4.25 -2.92
C PHE A 246 3.37 4.62 -3.37
N TYR A 247 3.85 5.81 -2.99
CA TYR A 247 5.14 6.36 -3.40
C TYR A 247 5.76 7.16 -2.27
N ALA A 248 7.09 7.09 -2.16
CA ALA A 248 7.86 8.07 -1.42
C ALA A 248 7.79 9.43 -2.13
N SER A 249 7.77 10.51 -1.37
CA SER A 249 7.59 11.87 -1.88
C SER A 249 8.90 12.56 -2.27
N ALA A 250 8.80 13.74 -2.86
CA ALA A 250 9.96 14.60 -3.07
C ALA A 250 10.51 15.15 -1.74
N GLU A 251 9.68 15.32 -0.74
CA GLU A 251 10.02 15.67 0.64
C GLU A 251 10.80 14.53 1.30
N ASP A 252 10.37 13.28 1.12
CA ASP A 252 11.08 12.08 1.56
C ASP A 252 12.51 12.03 0.99
N ALA A 253 12.68 12.33 -0.29
CA ALA A 253 14.01 12.37 -0.91
C ALA A 253 14.94 13.39 -0.22
N LYS A 254 14.42 14.54 0.22
CA LYS A 254 15.19 15.53 0.99
C LYS A 254 15.53 15.04 2.39
N GLU A 255 14.58 14.35 3.04
CA GLU A 255 14.80 13.80 4.38
C GLU A 255 15.83 12.65 4.34
N VAL A 256 15.81 11.80 3.34
CA VAL A 256 16.84 10.77 3.08
C VAL A 256 18.22 11.41 2.98
N VAL A 257 18.38 12.47 2.16
CA VAL A 257 19.65 13.18 2.01
C VAL A 257 20.11 13.78 3.35
N LYS A 258 19.20 14.38 4.12
CA LYS A 258 19.51 14.97 5.44
C LYS A 258 19.96 13.90 6.43
N LYS A 259 19.26 12.77 6.51
CA LYS A 259 19.61 11.62 7.37
C LYS A 259 20.93 11.00 6.95
N HIS A 260 21.16 10.84 5.65
CA HIS A 260 22.45 10.37 5.13
C HIS A 260 23.60 11.27 5.60
N HIS A 261 23.47 12.60 5.46
CA HIS A 261 24.50 13.53 5.94
C HIS A 261 24.71 13.44 7.45
N ALA A 262 23.65 13.30 8.24
CA ALA A 262 23.75 13.13 9.69
C ALA A 262 24.48 11.82 10.06
N ARG A 263 24.15 10.72 9.35
CA ARG A 263 24.77 9.41 9.53
C ARG A 263 26.24 9.41 9.14
N VAL A 264 26.60 10.03 8.01
CA VAL A 264 28.00 10.24 7.62
C VAL A 264 28.78 10.99 8.70
N LYS A 265 28.21 12.07 9.26
CA LYS A 265 28.85 12.85 10.32
C LYS A 265 29.07 12.06 11.60
N GLN A 266 28.16 11.17 11.96
CA GLN A 266 28.18 10.46 13.24
C GLN A 266 28.89 9.10 13.14
N TYR A 267 28.76 8.38 12.02
CA TYR A 267 29.21 7.01 11.85
C TYR A 267 30.01 6.78 10.57
N GLY A 268 30.39 7.85 9.85
CA GLY A 268 31.06 7.73 8.55
C GLY A 268 32.32 6.87 8.63
N GLY A 269 32.44 5.93 7.69
CA GLY A 269 33.52 4.95 7.64
C GLY A 269 33.43 3.81 8.69
N GLN A 270 32.42 3.81 9.58
CA GLN A 270 32.23 2.68 10.50
C GLN A 270 31.82 1.44 9.72
N MET A 271 32.64 0.41 9.74
CA MET A 271 32.36 -0.91 9.18
C MET A 271 31.56 -1.73 10.16
N SER A 272 30.55 -2.42 9.66
CA SER A 272 29.65 -3.32 10.41
C SER A 272 29.63 -4.70 9.77
N GLU A 273 29.75 -5.73 10.57
CA GLU A 273 29.43 -7.11 10.15
C GLU A 273 27.90 -7.24 10.11
N VAL A 274 27.33 -7.53 8.96
CA VAL A 274 25.90 -7.74 8.77
C VAL A 274 25.62 -9.21 8.48
N VAL A 275 24.71 -9.80 9.23
CA VAL A 275 24.20 -11.16 9.02
C VAL A 275 22.71 -11.05 8.73
N VAL A 276 22.28 -11.59 7.60
CA VAL A 276 20.87 -11.62 7.19
C VAL A 276 20.44 -13.06 7.02
N THR A 277 19.36 -13.45 7.68
CA THR A 277 18.75 -14.79 7.58
C THR A 277 17.42 -14.70 6.84
N VAL A 278 17.24 -15.55 5.83
CA VAL A 278 15.98 -15.72 5.09
C VAL A 278 15.83 -17.18 4.69
N ALA A 279 14.64 -17.74 4.88
CA ALA A 279 14.32 -19.14 4.57
C ALA A 279 15.35 -20.13 5.17
N GLY A 280 15.77 -19.88 6.42
CA GLY A 280 16.75 -20.69 7.15
C GLY A 280 18.20 -20.59 6.64
N ARG A 281 18.51 -19.70 5.68
CA ARG A 281 19.85 -19.47 5.14
C ARG A 281 20.38 -18.13 5.60
N SER A 282 21.63 -18.09 6.07
CA SER A 282 22.28 -16.86 6.50
C SER A 282 23.35 -16.43 5.51
N SER A 283 23.31 -15.17 5.12
CA SER A 283 24.36 -14.48 4.36
C SER A 283 25.09 -13.52 5.27
N ARG A 284 26.42 -13.42 5.14
CA ARG A 284 27.27 -12.55 5.95
C ARG A 284 28.11 -11.69 5.03
N PHE A 285 28.16 -10.38 5.32
CA PHE A 285 28.93 -9.39 4.57
C PHE A 285 29.30 -8.20 5.45
N GLU A 286 30.22 -7.39 4.99
CA GLU A 286 30.59 -6.12 5.61
C GLU A 286 29.90 -4.95 4.91
N LEU A 287 29.42 -3.98 5.69
CA LEU A 287 28.72 -2.81 5.18
C LEU A 287 29.07 -1.58 6.02
N THR A 288 29.36 -0.46 5.35
CA THR A 288 29.57 0.82 6.04
C THR A 288 28.25 1.50 6.36
N ALA A 289 28.20 2.25 7.47
CA ALA A 289 27.03 3.00 7.88
C ALA A 289 26.58 4.06 6.86
N ASP A 290 27.50 4.60 6.09
CA ASP A 290 27.31 5.59 5.03
C ASP A 290 27.25 4.99 3.62
N GLY A 291 27.26 3.66 3.53
CA GLY A 291 27.13 2.90 2.28
C GLY A 291 25.67 2.74 1.81
N GLU A 292 25.47 1.73 0.95
CA GLU A 292 24.14 1.33 0.51
C GLU A 292 23.28 0.78 1.67
N ASN A 293 21.97 0.62 1.45
CA ASN A 293 21.11 0.02 2.46
C ASN A 293 21.33 -1.50 2.59
N ILE A 294 20.86 -2.08 3.70
CA ILE A 294 21.08 -3.50 4.01
C ILE A 294 20.45 -4.42 2.94
N LEU A 295 19.29 -4.07 2.38
CA LEU A 295 18.64 -4.88 1.34
C LEU A 295 19.53 -5.01 0.10
N ASP A 296 19.99 -3.88 -0.43
CA ASP A 296 20.78 -3.87 -1.68
C ASP A 296 22.15 -4.52 -1.47
N ALA A 297 22.80 -4.25 -0.33
CA ALA A 297 24.03 -4.93 0.05
C ALA A 297 23.88 -6.45 0.17
N ALA A 298 22.81 -6.93 0.81
CA ALA A 298 22.54 -8.36 0.96
C ALA A 298 22.30 -9.03 -0.41
N MET A 299 21.53 -8.40 -1.28
CA MET A 299 21.27 -8.89 -2.64
C MET A 299 22.55 -8.95 -3.48
N THR A 300 23.40 -7.94 -3.39
CA THR A 300 24.72 -7.92 -4.05
C THR A 300 25.60 -9.07 -3.55
N ASN A 301 25.43 -9.51 -2.29
CA ASN A 301 26.13 -10.65 -1.70
C ASN A 301 25.35 -11.99 -1.86
N GLY A 302 24.38 -12.05 -2.77
CA GLY A 302 23.71 -13.29 -3.21
C GLY A 302 22.54 -13.74 -2.34
N ALA A 303 22.05 -12.90 -1.43
CA ALA A 303 20.80 -13.17 -0.71
C ALA A 303 19.59 -12.84 -1.59
N ASP A 304 18.60 -13.73 -1.63
CA ASP A 304 17.31 -13.45 -2.29
C ASP A 304 16.28 -12.99 -1.25
N LEU A 305 16.20 -11.68 -1.05
CA LEU A 305 15.34 -11.07 -0.05
C LEU A 305 14.01 -10.61 -0.65
N PRO A 306 12.92 -10.66 0.12
CA PRO A 306 11.66 -10.08 -0.30
C PRO A 306 11.75 -8.54 -0.33
N PHE A 307 11.40 -7.93 -1.46
CA PHE A 307 11.29 -6.47 -1.58
C PHE A 307 10.32 -6.08 -2.70
N SER A 308 9.91 -4.81 -2.73
CA SER A 308 9.10 -4.24 -3.80
C SER A 308 9.41 -2.75 -4.05
N CYS A 309 8.89 -1.83 -3.23
CA CYS A 309 8.92 -0.39 -3.51
C CYS A 309 10.31 0.25 -3.35
N LYS A 310 11.18 -0.30 -2.51
CA LYS A 310 12.47 0.28 -2.07
C LYS A 310 12.38 1.72 -1.51
N GLY A 311 11.17 2.20 -1.20
CA GLY A 311 10.89 3.56 -0.73
C GLY A 311 10.27 3.63 0.67
N GLY A 312 10.30 2.55 1.45
CA GLY A 312 9.81 2.56 2.84
C GLY A 312 8.28 2.57 3.01
N VAL A 313 7.51 2.31 1.93
CA VAL A 313 6.03 2.43 1.95
C VAL A 313 5.26 1.11 1.89
N CYS A 314 5.89 -0.03 1.54
CA CYS A 314 5.14 -1.27 1.28
C CYS A 314 5.37 -2.38 2.31
N ALA A 315 6.30 -2.25 3.25
CA ALA A 315 6.69 -3.26 4.24
C ALA A 315 7.12 -4.65 3.68
N THR A 316 7.21 -4.86 2.36
CA THR A 316 7.64 -6.15 1.78
C THR A 316 9.03 -6.58 2.24
N CYS A 317 9.92 -5.62 2.51
CA CYS A 317 11.28 -5.86 3.01
C CYS A 317 11.39 -5.82 4.54
N LYS A 318 10.27 -5.98 5.26
CA LYS A 318 10.24 -6.01 6.72
C LYS A 318 11.02 -7.21 7.24
N ALA A 319 11.83 -6.97 8.28
CA ALA A 319 12.57 -8.01 8.98
C ALA A 319 12.80 -7.60 10.44
N ARG A 320 13.15 -8.54 11.30
CA ARG A 320 13.43 -8.31 12.73
C ARG A 320 14.93 -8.15 12.99
N ILE A 321 15.29 -7.13 13.78
CA ILE A 321 16.65 -7.04 14.35
C ILE A 321 16.77 -8.02 15.50
N MET A 322 17.72 -8.94 15.42
CA MET A 322 18.08 -9.89 16.47
C MET A 322 19.25 -9.40 17.32
N GLU A 323 20.18 -8.65 16.71
CA GLU A 323 21.36 -8.08 17.39
C GLU A 323 21.77 -6.78 16.71
N GLY A 324 22.23 -5.81 17.49
CA GLY A 324 22.79 -4.57 16.99
C GLY A 324 21.79 -3.43 16.84
N LYS A 325 22.16 -2.43 16.03
CA LYS A 325 21.35 -1.22 15.76
C LYS A 325 21.47 -0.81 14.32
N VAL A 326 20.36 -0.31 13.79
CA VAL A 326 20.27 0.32 12.47
C VAL A 326 19.68 1.73 12.58
N ASP A 327 19.99 2.57 11.58
CA ASP A 327 19.31 3.83 11.32
C ASP A 327 18.48 3.69 10.04
N MET A 328 17.19 4.03 10.08
CA MET A 328 16.32 3.96 8.91
C MET A 328 16.10 5.35 8.30
N ASP A 329 16.26 5.47 6.99
CA ASP A 329 16.01 6.71 6.26
C ASP A 329 14.53 7.12 6.31
N LEU A 330 13.63 6.20 5.98
CA LEU A 330 12.18 6.42 5.96
C LEU A 330 11.43 5.25 6.60
N ASN A 331 10.28 5.55 7.20
CA ASN A 331 9.32 4.55 7.61
C ASN A 331 7.89 5.10 7.47
N HIS A 332 7.17 4.62 6.47
CA HIS A 332 5.75 4.90 6.24
C HIS A 332 4.87 3.65 6.36
N ALA A 333 5.47 2.49 6.68
CA ALA A 333 4.80 1.20 6.61
C ALA A 333 4.75 0.45 7.94
N LEU A 334 5.71 0.69 8.85
CA LEU A 334 5.71 0.03 10.16
C LEU A 334 5.03 0.92 11.20
N THR A 335 4.22 0.28 12.03
CA THR A 335 3.60 0.90 13.20
C THR A 335 4.61 1.11 14.34
N ASP A 336 4.29 1.99 15.30
CA ASP A 336 5.11 2.19 16.50
C ASP A 336 5.29 0.90 17.30
N GLN A 337 4.29 0.02 17.33
CA GLN A 337 4.39 -1.28 17.97
C GLN A 337 5.41 -2.17 17.25
N GLU A 338 5.36 -2.27 15.93
CA GLU A 338 6.31 -3.06 15.14
C GLU A 338 7.75 -2.54 15.31
N LEU A 339 7.93 -1.22 15.36
CA LEU A 339 9.23 -0.60 15.66
C LEU A 339 9.73 -0.98 17.06
N ALA A 340 8.85 -0.94 18.07
CA ALA A 340 9.18 -1.33 19.45
C ALA A 340 9.52 -2.84 19.57
N GLU A 341 8.96 -3.68 18.71
CA GLU A 341 9.25 -5.11 18.59
C GLU A 341 10.54 -5.40 17.80
N GLY A 342 11.23 -4.37 17.33
CA GLY A 342 12.51 -4.49 16.60
C GLY A 342 12.35 -4.75 15.11
N MET A 343 11.18 -4.47 14.52
CA MET A 343 10.99 -4.56 13.07
C MET A 343 11.64 -3.38 12.36
N ILE A 344 12.20 -3.64 11.18
CA ILE A 344 12.83 -2.65 10.31
C ILE A 344 12.40 -2.85 8.86
N LEU A 345 12.59 -1.82 8.05
CA LEU A 345 12.53 -1.89 6.59
C LEU A 345 13.96 -1.95 6.04
N THR A 346 14.40 -3.12 5.59
CA THR A 346 15.80 -3.34 5.18
C THR A 346 16.23 -2.46 3.99
N CYS A 347 15.28 -2.05 3.13
CA CYS A 347 15.54 -1.12 2.02
C CYS A 347 15.80 0.33 2.47
N GLN A 348 15.58 0.64 3.74
CA GLN A 348 15.79 1.95 4.35
C GLN A 348 16.82 1.90 5.48
N ALA A 349 17.26 0.70 5.87
CA ALA A 349 18.08 0.48 7.05
C ALA A 349 19.59 0.49 6.72
N HIS A 350 20.35 1.16 7.56
CA HIS A 350 21.82 1.23 7.50
C HIS A 350 22.40 0.81 8.86
N PRO A 351 23.46 0.00 8.91
CA PRO A 351 24.01 -0.48 10.16
C PRO A 351 24.75 0.64 10.90
N VAL A 352 24.48 0.81 12.21
CA VAL A 352 25.14 1.82 13.06
C VAL A 352 25.76 1.20 14.34
N SER A 353 25.96 -0.11 14.33
CA SER A 353 26.72 -0.85 15.36
C SER A 353 27.71 -1.80 14.70
N LYS A 354 28.74 -2.26 15.43
CA LYS A 354 29.80 -3.12 14.88
C LYS A 354 29.29 -4.44 14.29
N LYS A 355 28.16 -4.93 14.80
CA LYS A 355 27.49 -6.12 14.30
C LYS A 355 25.99 -5.86 14.23
N VAL A 356 25.34 -6.35 13.18
CA VAL A 356 23.88 -6.31 12.98
C VAL A 356 23.44 -7.69 12.50
N VAL A 357 22.49 -8.29 13.20
CA VAL A 357 21.88 -9.56 12.83
C VAL A 357 20.40 -9.33 12.57
N ILE A 358 19.94 -9.72 11.39
CA ILE A 358 18.57 -9.51 10.89
C ILE A 358 17.99 -10.84 10.46
N ASP A 359 16.74 -11.08 10.81
CA ASP A 359 16.03 -12.30 10.50
C ASP A 359 14.67 -11.99 9.84
N PHE A 360 14.47 -12.52 8.64
CA PHE A 360 13.21 -12.43 7.89
C PHE A 360 12.22 -13.55 8.24
N ASP A 361 12.68 -14.59 8.95
CA ASP A 361 11.85 -15.74 9.31
C ASP A 361 11.18 -15.54 10.69
N GLN A 362 11.54 -14.46 11.41
CA GLN A 362 11.04 -14.10 12.75
C GLN A 362 10.13 -12.85 12.70
N LEU A 363 9.10 -12.85 11.87
CA LEU A 363 8.16 -11.73 11.69
C LEU A 363 7.02 -11.78 12.70
#